data_7d2f94b64fad10d4e33c8b4af82dc69f
#
_entry.id   7d2f94b64fad10d4e33c8b4af82dc69f
#
_cell.length_a   1.000
_cell.length_b   1.000
_cell.length_c   1.000
_cell.angle_alpha   90.00
_cell.angle_beta   90.00
_cell.angle_gamma   90.00
#
_symmetry.space_group_name_H-M   'P 1'
#
loop_
_entity.id
_entity.type
_entity.pdbx_description
1 polymer ?
#
loop_
_entity_poly.entity_id
_entity_poly.type
_entity_poly.pdbx_seq_one_letter_code
_entity_poly.pdbx_strand_id
1 'polypeptide(L)'
;MKLCQISSRKDAPLLYEFCAENFTLVPKAIAAGAGRIELCDNLAAGGTTPSLGVLDHTLAYAHEHGARVMCMVRPRGGNFVYTSDELSIMEEDARIAAEHGADGIVLGCLAGSPGSYCIDLAVTERIIEAARKAAGGRRLDVTFHMAFDELDVHEQLDAPSELAAMGVTRVLTHGGIAGTAILGNVAHLKALIEAAGDGLIILPGGGITWKNRDEVAAAAGASELHGTKIVDLESIA
;
A
#
# COMPACT_ATOMS: atom_id res chain seq x y z
N MET A 1 -27.36 -5.84 27.98
CA MET A 1 -26.48 -6.22 26.86
C MET A 1 -26.54 -5.11 25.82
N LYS A 2 -25.56 -4.21 25.77
CA LYS A 2 -25.47 -3.17 24.72
C LYS A 2 -24.89 -3.83 23.48
N LEU A 3 -25.67 -3.96 22.43
CA LEU A 3 -25.18 -4.31 21.10
C LEU A 3 -24.19 -3.22 20.67
N CYS A 4 -22.92 -3.58 20.56
CA CYS A 4 -21.92 -2.75 19.93
C CYS A 4 -22.32 -2.65 18.44
N GLN A 5 -22.82 -1.50 18.01
CA GLN A 5 -23.06 -1.23 16.59
C GLN A 5 -21.70 -1.25 15.91
N ILE A 6 -21.45 -2.27 15.10
CA ILE A 6 -20.34 -2.28 14.15
C ILE A 6 -20.69 -1.23 13.11
N SER A 7 -20.07 -0.04 13.25
CA SER A 7 -20.15 1.00 12.22
C SER A 7 -19.64 0.38 10.90
N SER A 8 -20.45 0.42 9.86
CA SER A 8 -20.04 -0.08 8.56
C SER A 8 -18.87 0.77 8.05
N ARG A 9 -17.88 0.15 7.37
CA ARG A 9 -16.72 0.86 6.76
C ARG A 9 -17.16 2.05 5.90
N LYS A 10 -18.39 2.06 5.42
CA LYS A 10 -18.95 3.12 4.56
C LYS A 10 -19.18 4.47 5.26
N ASP A 11 -19.20 4.50 6.59
CA ASP A 11 -19.42 5.74 7.36
C ASP A 11 -18.11 6.33 7.92
N ALA A 12 -16.96 5.68 7.70
CA ALA A 12 -15.65 6.19 8.09
C ALA A 12 -15.20 7.29 7.11
N PRO A 13 -14.50 8.35 7.59
CA PRO A 13 -13.93 9.35 6.69
C PRO A 13 -12.91 8.69 5.74
N LEU A 14 -12.85 9.21 4.51
CA LEU A 14 -11.88 8.76 3.52
C LEU A 14 -10.45 8.92 4.05
N LEU A 15 -9.62 7.91 3.86
CA LEU A 15 -8.21 7.98 4.19
C LEU A 15 -7.39 8.23 2.93
N TYR A 16 -6.55 9.26 2.97
CA TYR A 16 -5.62 9.59 1.92
C TYR A 16 -4.21 9.15 2.28
N GLU A 17 -3.63 8.27 1.46
CA GLU A 17 -2.26 7.82 1.56
C GLU A 17 -1.38 8.57 0.56
N PHE A 18 -0.43 9.34 1.08
CA PHE A 18 0.53 10.07 0.25
C PHE A 18 1.78 9.22 0.01
N CYS A 19 2.10 8.99 -1.26
CA CYS A 19 3.34 8.32 -1.66
C CYS A 19 4.48 9.35 -1.65
N ALA A 20 5.38 9.20 -0.71
CA ALA A 20 6.50 10.10 -0.49
C ALA A 20 7.83 9.47 -0.94
N GLU A 21 8.59 10.21 -1.76
CA GLU A 21 10.00 9.95 -1.93
C GLU A 21 10.76 10.69 -0.85
N ASN A 22 11.39 9.93 0.06
CA ASN A 22 12.16 10.54 1.12
C ASN A 22 11.26 11.34 2.09
N PHE A 23 11.86 12.13 2.99
CA PHE A 23 11.16 12.92 3.99
C PHE A 23 10.65 14.28 3.48
N THR A 24 11.19 14.79 2.38
CA THR A 24 11.07 16.21 1.95
C THR A 24 9.62 16.73 1.93
N LEU A 25 8.67 15.95 1.43
CA LEU A 25 7.28 16.38 1.30
C LEU A 25 6.38 15.87 2.43
N VAL A 26 6.86 15.00 3.30
CA VAL A 26 6.08 14.39 4.39
C VAL A 26 5.40 15.43 5.28
N PRO A 27 6.10 16.49 5.79
CA PRO A 27 5.46 17.49 6.62
C PRO A 27 4.31 18.22 5.92
N LYS A 28 4.51 18.60 4.66
CA LYS A 28 3.48 19.28 3.87
C LYS A 28 2.30 18.36 3.57
N ALA A 29 2.55 17.10 3.25
CA ALA A 29 1.51 16.14 2.95
C ALA A 29 0.61 15.88 4.17
N ILE A 30 1.18 15.71 5.35
CA ILE A 30 0.42 15.53 6.59
C ILE A 30 -0.37 16.80 6.91
N ALA A 31 0.22 17.96 6.82
CA ALA A 31 -0.48 19.23 7.03
C ALA A 31 -1.63 19.44 6.03
N ALA A 32 -1.49 18.93 4.78
CA ALA A 32 -2.53 18.96 3.77
C ALA A 32 -3.59 17.83 3.91
N GLY A 33 -3.52 17.01 4.98
CA GLY A 33 -4.54 16.03 5.33
C GLY A 33 -4.23 14.59 4.92
N ALA A 34 -2.98 14.25 4.59
CA ALA A 34 -2.59 12.86 4.44
C ALA A 34 -2.60 12.16 5.81
N GLY A 35 -3.46 11.16 5.98
CA GLY A 35 -3.54 10.36 7.22
C GLY A 35 -2.54 9.20 7.25
N ARG A 36 -1.94 8.88 6.11
CA ARG A 36 -0.92 7.82 5.97
C ARG A 36 0.11 8.20 4.92
N ILE A 37 1.35 7.83 5.18
CA ILE A 37 2.48 8.00 4.28
C ILE A 37 2.93 6.62 3.82
N GLU A 38 2.97 6.36 2.52
CA GLU A 38 3.79 5.30 1.96
C GLU A 38 5.18 5.89 1.71
N LEU A 39 6.15 5.44 2.51
CA LEU A 39 7.51 5.96 2.45
C LEU A 39 8.38 5.11 1.54
N CYS A 40 8.87 5.74 0.48
CA CYS A 40 9.73 5.15 -0.54
C CYS A 40 11.03 5.92 -0.66
N ASP A 41 11.99 5.32 -1.34
CA ASP A 41 13.06 5.99 -2.06
C ASP A 41 12.85 5.75 -3.57
N ASN A 42 13.53 6.52 -4.43
CA ASN A 42 13.63 6.34 -5.88
C ASN A 42 12.28 6.07 -6.59
N LEU A 43 11.34 7.00 -6.49
CA LEU A 43 10.05 6.89 -7.18
C LEU A 43 10.18 6.82 -8.71
N ALA A 44 11.29 7.30 -9.28
CA ALA A 44 11.57 7.15 -10.71
C ALA A 44 11.75 5.68 -11.12
N ALA A 45 12.15 4.81 -10.19
CA ALA A 45 12.21 3.35 -10.37
C ALA A 45 10.93 2.63 -9.91
N GLY A 46 9.89 3.39 -9.54
CA GLY A 46 8.62 2.88 -9.04
C GLY A 46 8.59 2.66 -7.51
N GLY A 47 9.50 3.29 -6.78
CA GLY A 47 9.63 3.17 -5.32
C GLY A 47 10.50 1.98 -4.90
N THR A 48 11.48 2.24 -4.04
CA THR A 48 12.35 1.23 -3.42
C THR A 48 12.38 1.43 -1.91
N THR A 49 13.01 0.51 -1.17
CA THR A 49 13.18 0.61 0.28
C THR A 49 13.90 1.91 0.65
N PRO A 50 13.36 2.75 1.56
CA PRO A 50 14.05 3.95 2.02
C PRO A 50 15.21 3.60 2.95
N SER A 51 16.16 4.52 3.10
CA SER A 51 17.22 4.35 4.09
C SER A 51 16.66 4.37 5.51
N LEU A 52 17.32 3.67 6.42
CA LEU A 52 16.91 3.62 7.85
C LEU A 52 16.80 5.01 8.49
N GLY A 53 17.74 5.91 8.18
CA GLY A 53 17.70 7.27 8.71
C GLY A 53 16.49 8.07 8.23
N VAL A 54 16.06 7.87 6.98
CA VAL A 54 14.83 8.47 6.44
C VAL A 54 13.60 7.88 7.13
N LEU A 55 13.58 6.55 7.34
CA LEU A 55 12.50 5.87 8.03
C LEU A 55 12.33 6.38 9.46
N ASP A 56 13.39 6.36 10.26
CA ASP A 56 13.35 6.80 11.67
C ASP A 56 12.88 8.24 11.81
N HIS A 57 13.41 9.13 10.97
CA HIS A 57 13.03 10.54 11.01
C HIS A 57 11.56 10.75 10.60
N THR A 58 11.10 10.00 9.58
CA THR A 58 9.70 10.06 9.11
C THR A 58 8.73 9.52 10.17
N LEU A 59 9.06 8.41 10.80
CA LEU A 59 8.25 7.81 11.87
C LEU A 59 8.07 8.78 13.04
N ALA A 60 9.18 9.38 13.52
CA ALA A 60 9.13 10.33 14.62
C ALA A 60 8.20 11.51 14.27
N TYR A 61 8.36 12.10 13.10
CA TYR A 61 7.54 13.23 12.67
C TYR A 61 6.07 12.85 12.45
N ALA A 62 5.82 11.79 11.70
CA ALA A 62 4.46 11.37 11.34
C ALA A 62 3.64 10.99 12.59
N HIS A 63 4.22 10.23 13.51
CA HIS A 63 3.55 9.83 14.75
C HIS A 63 3.23 11.03 15.65
N GLU A 64 4.14 12.02 15.76
CA GLU A 64 3.88 13.27 16.48
C GLU A 64 2.68 14.03 15.91
N HIS A 65 2.45 13.91 14.59
CA HIS A 65 1.38 14.61 13.87
C HIS A 65 0.17 13.72 13.57
N GLY A 66 0.09 12.51 14.17
CA GLY A 66 -1.07 11.62 14.08
C GLY A 66 -1.23 10.88 12.74
N ALA A 67 -0.19 10.85 11.91
CA ALA A 67 -0.17 10.09 10.66
C ALA A 67 0.56 8.75 10.82
N ARG A 68 0.21 7.78 9.98
CA ARG A 68 0.82 6.45 9.94
C ARG A 68 1.85 6.36 8.83
N VAL A 69 2.83 5.47 8.97
CA VAL A 69 3.89 5.25 7.98
C VAL A 69 3.93 3.79 7.56
N MET A 70 3.77 3.57 6.25
CA MET A 70 3.96 2.31 5.56
C MET A 70 5.32 2.34 4.88
N CYS A 71 6.22 1.44 5.24
CA CYS A 71 7.57 1.38 4.69
C CYS A 71 7.61 0.50 3.44
N MET A 72 8.09 1.02 2.32
CA MET A 72 8.33 0.22 1.12
C MET A 72 9.45 -0.81 1.38
N VAL A 73 9.19 -2.04 1.00
CA VAL A 73 10.14 -3.17 1.03
C VAL A 73 10.32 -3.68 -0.40
N ARG A 74 11.24 -3.07 -1.12
CA ARG A 74 11.52 -3.35 -2.53
C ARG A 74 12.97 -3.03 -2.83
N PRO A 75 13.83 -4.03 -3.10
CA PRO A 75 15.27 -3.83 -3.18
C PRO A 75 15.72 -3.09 -4.45
N ARG A 76 14.90 -3.11 -5.50
CA ARG A 76 15.21 -2.49 -6.81
C ARG A 76 13.95 -2.20 -7.61
N GLY A 77 14.09 -1.36 -8.63
CA GLY A 77 13.10 -1.19 -9.70
C GLY A 77 13.02 -2.41 -10.66
N GLY A 78 12.19 -2.28 -11.68
CA GLY A 78 11.91 -3.34 -12.66
C GLY A 78 10.85 -4.32 -12.19
N ASN A 79 10.93 -5.59 -12.63
CA ASN A 79 9.95 -6.61 -12.33
C ASN A 79 9.91 -7.00 -10.84
N PHE A 80 8.92 -7.82 -10.48
CA PHE A 80 8.66 -8.22 -9.10
C PHE A 80 9.02 -9.70 -8.82
N VAL A 81 9.81 -10.31 -9.70
CA VAL A 81 10.39 -11.64 -9.52
C VAL A 81 11.82 -11.46 -9.03
N TYR A 82 12.09 -11.87 -7.81
CA TYR A 82 13.34 -11.59 -7.12
C TYR A 82 14.23 -12.82 -7.00
N THR A 83 15.54 -12.58 -6.95
CA THR A 83 16.53 -13.62 -6.66
C THR A 83 16.53 -13.96 -5.16
N SER A 84 17.15 -15.09 -4.79
CA SER A 84 17.29 -15.49 -3.38
C SER A 84 17.98 -14.42 -2.51
N ASP A 85 18.97 -13.73 -3.08
CA ASP A 85 19.68 -12.67 -2.35
C ASP A 85 18.80 -11.44 -2.15
N GLU A 86 18.04 -11.04 -3.19
CA GLU A 86 17.07 -9.94 -3.10
C GLU A 86 15.96 -10.25 -2.09
N LEU A 87 15.47 -11.50 -2.05
CA LEU A 87 14.48 -11.94 -1.07
C LEU A 87 15.03 -11.88 0.36
N SER A 88 16.29 -12.25 0.55
CA SER A 88 16.96 -12.14 1.86
C SER A 88 17.10 -10.68 2.30
N ILE A 89 17.39 -9.77 1.36
CA ILE A 89 17.41 -8.32 1.62
C ILE A 89 16.01 -7.84 2.01
N MET A 90 14.96 -8.25 1.28
CA MET A 90 13.58 -7.86 1.59
C MET A 90 13.11 -8.35 2.97
N GLU A 91 13.49 -9.57 3.36
CA GLU A 91 13.18 -10.07 4.71
C GLU A 91 13.83 -9.21 5.80
N GLU A 92 15.09 -8.85 5.61
CA GLU A 92 15.82 -8.01 6.56
C GLU A 92 15.27 -6.58 6.60
N ASP A 93 14.97 -5.98 5.43
CA ASP A 93 14.35 -4.65 5.36
C ASP A 93 12.98 -4.63 6.06
N ALA A 94 12.14 -5.64 5.83
CA ALA A 94 10.85 -5.78 6.47
C ALA A 94 10.96 -5.94 7.99
N ARG A 95 11.93 -6.74 8.45
CA ARG A 95 12.25 -6.93 9.86
C ARG A 95 12.67 -5.62 10.51
N ILE A 96 13.61 -4.91 9.88
CA ILE A 96 14.12 -3.62 10.39
C ILE A 96 13.00 -2.57 10.43
N ALA A 97 12.21 -2.44 9.36
CA ALA A 97 11.11 -1.48 9.32
C ALA A 97 10.11 -1.71 10.48
N ALA A 98 9.74 -2.97 10.71
CA ALA A 98 8.85 -3.32 11.80
C ALA A 98 9.48 -3.10 13.19
N GLU A 99 10.75 -3.44 13.39
CA GLU A 99 11.47 -3.24 14.64
C GLU A 99 11.57 -1.76 15.02
N HIS A 100 11.80 -0.90 14.03
CA HIS A 100 11.88 0.57 14.19
C HIS A 100 10.53 1.26 14.34
N GLY A 101 9.42 0.53 14.26
CA GLY A 101 8.12 1.08 14.60
C GLY A 101 7.26 1.49 13.40
N ALA A 102 7.59 1.06 12.19
CA ALA A 102 6.68 1.25 11.05
C ALA A 102 5.29 0.71 11.37
N ASP A 103 4.25 1.42 10.96
CA ASP A 103 2.86 1.00 11.14
C ASP A 103 2.48 -0.12 10.17
N GLY A 104 3.27 -0.29 9.13
CA GLY A 104 3.14 -1.36 8.18
C GLY A 104 4.27 -1.40 7.17
N ILE A 105 4.23 -2.45 6.34
CA ILE A 105 5.15 -2.66 5.23
C ILE A 105 4.37 -2.72 3.92
N VAL A 106 5.06 -2.38 2.83
CA VAL A 106 4.54 -2.43 1.46
C VAL A 106 5.45 -3.33 0.65
N LEU A 107 4.92 -4.40 0.08
CA LEU A 107 5.69 -5.36 -0.70
C LEU A 107 4.84 -5.97 -1.83
N GLY A 108 5.48 -6.73 -2.71
CA GLY A 108 4.81 -7.55 -3.71
C GLY A 108 5.81 -8.44 -4.40
N CYS A 109 5.65 -9.76 -4.25
CA CYS A 109 6.51 -10.77 -4.86
C CYS A 109 5.68 -11.60 -5.83
N LEU A 110 6.21 -11.75 -7.04
CA LEU A 110 5.61 -12.55 -8.09
C LEU A 110 6.52 -13.72 -8.46
N ALA A 111 5.91 -14.79 -8.95
CA ALA A 111 6.55 -15.87 -9.65
C ALA A 111 6.08 -15.92 -11.11
N GLY A 112 6.83 -16.61 -11.98
CA GLY A 112 6.51 -16.73 -13.39
C GLY A 112 7.22 -15.72 -14.29
N SER A 113 6.56 -15.32 -15.37
CA SER A 113 7.12 -14.43 -16.40
C SER A 113 6.03 -13.54 -17.00
N PRO A 114 6.38 -12.49 -17.76
CA PRO A 114 5.40 -11.61 -18.40
C PRO A 114 4.28 -12.37 -19.12
N GLY A 115 3.03 -12.06 -18.77
CA GLY A 115 1.84 -12.71 -19.30
C GLY A 115 1.41 -14.01 -18.58
N SER A 116 2.19 -14.47 -17.57
CA SER A 116 1.88 -15.63 -16.73
C SER A 116 2.41 -15.46 -15.31
N TYR A 117 2.29 -14.24 -14.76
CA TYR A 117 2.65 -13.98 -13.38
C TYR A 117 1.57 -14.53 -12.43
N CYS A 118 2.03 -15.08 -11.31
CA CYS A 118 1.20 -15.33 -10.13
C CYS A 118 1.87 -14.76 -8.88
N ILE A 119 1.13 -14.60 -7.80
CA ILE A 119 1.70 -14.18 -6.51
C ILE A 119 2.59 -15.31 -5.98
N ASP A 120 3.83 -14.99 -5.58
CA ASP A 120 4.65 -15.91 -4.81
C ASP A 120 4.18 -15.91 -3.35
N LEU A 121 3.17 -16.71 -3.06
CA LEU A 121 2.53 -16.79 -1.74
C LEU A 121 3.53 -17.19 -0.65
N ALA A 122 4.38 -18.17 -0.92
CA ALA A 122 5.33 -18.68 0.07
C ALA A 122 6.37 -17.63 0.47
N VAL A 123 6.89 -16.90 -0.49
CA VAL A 123 7.83 -15.80 -0.26
C VAL A 123 7.15 -14.63 0.43
N THR A 124 5.96 -14.25 -0.03
CA THR A 124 5.17 -13.15 0.54
C THR A 124 4.88 -13.43 2.02
N GLU A 125 4.41 -14.63 2.36
CA GLU A 125 4.14 -15.04 3.75
C GLU A 125 5.40 -14.98 4.61
N ARG A 126 6.52 -15.50 4.12
CA ARG A 126 7.81 -15.51 4.84
C ARG A 126 8.27 -14.10 5.22
N ILE A 127 8.19 -13.13 4.29
CA ILE A 127 8.56 -11.73 4.56
C ILE A 127 7.59 -11.10 5.58
N ILE A 128 6.29 -11.35 5.45
CA ILE A 128 5.26 -10.86 6.38
C ILE A 128 5.51 -11.41 7.80
N GLU A 129 5.81 -12.70 7.93
CA GLU A 129 6.10 -13.34 9.22
C GLU A 129 7.35 -12.75 9.87
N ALA A 130 8.43 -12.52 9.10
CA ALA A 130 9.64 -11.87 9.61
C ALA A 130 9.33 -10.48 10.20
N ALA A 131 8.56 -9.66 9.48
CA ALA A 131 8.15 -8.35 9.95
C ALA A 131 7.24 -8.41 11.19
N ARG A 132 6.25 -9.32 11.21
CA ARG A 132 5.34 -9.48 12.36
C ARG A 132 6.05 -9.93 13.62
N LYS A 133 7.00 -10.84 13.49
CA LYS A 133 7.84 -11.28 14.60
C LYS A 133 8.64 -10.10 15.19
N ALA A 134 9.21 -9.26 14.34
CA ALA A 134 9.98 -8.08 14.74
C ALA A 134 9.08 -6.98 15.34
N ALA A 135 7.82 -6.88 14.93
CA ALA A 135 6.85 -5.94 15.50
C ALA A 135 6.54 -6.22 16.99
N GLY A 136 6.89 -7.39 17.52
CA GLY A 136 6.81 -7.68 18.96
C GLY A 136 5.38 -7.63 19.53
N GLY A 137 4.38 -8.04 18.75
CA GLY A 137 2.98 -8.03 19.13
C GLY A 137 2.24 -6.72 18.83
N ARG A 138 2.92 -5.69 18.33
CA ARG A 138 2.24 -4.51 17.77
C ARG A 138 1.48 -4.91 16.50
N ARG A 139 0.36 -4.25 16.24
CA ARG A 139 -0.32 -4.37 14.94
C ARG A 139 0.60 -3.86 13.84
N LEU A 140 0.79 -4.66 12.82
CA LEU A 140 1.52 -4.32 11.61
C LEU A 140 0.60 -4.51 10.40
N ASP A 141 0.30 -3.44 9.70
CA ASP A 141 -0.46 -3.50 8.45
C ASP A 141 0.46 -3.96 7.31
N VAL A 142 -0.12 -4.64 6.32
CA VAL A 142 0.61 -5.08 5.14
C VAL A 142 -0.14 -4.62 3.90
N THR A 143 0.56 -3.92 3.01
CA THR A 143 0.05 -3.57 1.67
C THR A 143 0.76 -4.40 0.62
N PHE A 144 0.00 -5.15 -0.20
CA PHE A 144 0.51 -5.70 -1.43
C PHE A 144 0.44 -4.62 -2.52
N HIS A 145 1.58 -4.21 -3.06
CA HIS A 145 1.67 -3.06 -3.95
C HIS A 145 1.25 -3.38 -5.40
N MET A 146 1.50 -2.44 -6.33
CA MET A 146 1.08 -2.53 -7.74
C MET A 146 1.73 -3.67 -8.55
N ALA A 147 2.53 -4.56 -7.96
CA ALA A 147 2.84 -5.86 -8.55
C ALA A 147 1.55 -6.66 -8.86
N PHE A 148 0.48 -6.38 -8.13
CA PHE A 148 -0.85 -6.93 -8.35
C PHE A 148 -1.39 -6.65 -9.77
N ASP A 149 -1.05 -5.52 -10.34
CA ASP A 149 -1.52 -5.11 -11.67
C ASP A 149 -0.84 -5.91 -12.82
N GLU A 150 0.23 -6.66 -12.51
CA GLU A 150 0.89 -7.58 -13.46
C GLU A 150 0.16 -8.93 -13.60
N LEU A 151 -0.77 -9.24 -12.69
CA LEU A 151 -1.60 -10.44 -12.72
C LEU A 151 -2.66 -10.33 -13.82
N ASP A 152 -3.10 -11.47 -14.36
CA ASP A 152 -4.27 -11.44 -15.23
C ASP A 152 -5.56 -11.14 -14.45
N VAL A 153 -6.61 -10.74 -15.18
CA VAL A 153 -7.88 -10.28 -14.58
C VAL A 153 -8.55 -11.35 -13.70
N HIS A 154 -8.40 -12.64 -14.04
CA HIS A 154 -9.00 -13.72 -13.27
C HIS A 154 -8.24 -13.90 -11.96
N GLU A 155 -6.91 -13.95 -12.03
CA GLU A 155 -6.06 -14.02 -10.84
C GLU A 155 -6.25 -12.80 -9.92
N GLN A 156 -6.44 -11.59 -10.48
CA GLN A 156 -6.74 -10.41 -9.67
C GLN A 156 -8.05 -10.54 -8.88
N LEU A 157 -9.05 -11.28 -9.38
CA LEU A 157 -10.31 -11.49 -8.67
C LEU A 157 -10.22 -12.59 -7.60
N ASP A 158 -9.34 -13.55 -7.77
CA ASP A 158 -9.15 -14.67 -6.82
C ASP A 158 -8.14 -14.32 -5.71
N ALA A 159 -7.09 -13.59 -6.03
CA ALA A 159 -6.00 -13.23 -5.13
C ALA A 159 -6.39 -12.50 -3.83
N PRO A 160 -7.43 -11.63 -3.78
CA PRO A 160 -7.81 -10.96 -2.53
C PRO A 160 -8.11 -11.92 -1.38
N SER A 161 -8.71 -13.07 -1.64
CA SER A 161 -9.02 -14.06 -0.61
C SER A 161 -7.75 -14.73 -0.05
N GLU A 162 -6.78 -15.05 -0.90
CA GLU A 162 -5.50 -15.65 -0.52
C GLU A 162 -4.64 -14.65 0.27
N LEU A 163 -4.56 -13.40 -0.21
CA LEU A 163 -3.84 -12.33 0.46
C LEU A 163 -4.46 -12.01 1.84
N ALA A 164 -5.78 -11.98 1.95
CA ALA A 164 -6.48 -11.80 3.22
C ALA A 164 -6.17 -12.93 4.21
N ALA A 165 -6.11 -14.18 3.75
CA ALA A 165 -5.77 -15.34 4.59
C ALA A 165 -4.36 -15.24 5.18
N MET A 166 -3.40 -14.66 4.45
CA MET A 166 -2.05 -14.34 4.95
C MET A 166 -2.02 -13.09 5.85
N GLY A 167 -3.16 -12.41 5.99
CA GLY A 167 -3.30 -11.19 6.78
C GLY A 167 -2.75 -9.94 6.09
N VAL A 168 -2.68 -9.93 4.77
CA VAL A 168 -2.50 -8.68 4.02
C VAL A 168 -3.70 -7.78 4.32
N THR A 169 -3.44 -6.52 4.62
CA THR A 169 -4.48 -5.57 5.02
C THR A 169 -5.11 -4.88 3.82
N ARG A 170 -4.29 -4.61 2.79
CA ARG A 170 -4.73 -3.92 1.57
C ARG A 170 -3.95 -4.33 0.33
N VAL A 171 -4.58 -4.14 -0.81
CA VAL A 171 -3.96 -4.23 -2.14
C VAL A 171 -3.99 -2.86 -2.78
N LEU A 172 -2.82 -2.34 -3.15
CA LEU A 172 -2.68 -1.13 -3.97
C LEU A 172 -2.75 -1.51 -5.44
N THR A 173 -3.70 -0.97 -6.17
CA THR A 173 -3.92 -1.30 -7.59
C THR A 173 -4.43 -0.10 -8.38
N HIS A 174 -4.08 -0.05 -9.66
CA HIS A 174 -4.69 0.86 -10.63
C HIS A 174 -6.03 0.32 -11.17
N GLY A 175 -6.26 -0.98 -11.01
CA GLY A 175 -7.46 -1.65 -11.52
C GLY A 175 -7.51 -1.73 -13.05
N GLY A 176 -6.38 -1.60 -13.74
CA GLY A 176 -6.29 -1.63 -15.20
C GLY A 176 -4.89 -1.31 -15.71
N ILE A 177 -4.78 -1.02 -17.01
CA ILE A 177 -3.49 -0.75 -17.66
C ILE A 177 -2.87 0.53 -17.10
N ALA A 178 -1.65 0.44 -16.63
CA ALA A 178 -0.90 1.56 -16.08
C ALA A 178 -0.85 2.75 -17.07
N GLY A 179 -1.04 3.97 -16.55
CA GLY A 179 -1.04 5.19 -17.35
C GLY A 179 -2.37 5.53 -18.05
N THR A 180 -3.38 4.66 -17.95
CA THR A 180 -4.76 5.00 -18.38
C THR A 180 -5.46 5.87 -17.32
N ALA A 181 -6.57 6.51 -17.69
CA ALA A 181 -7.35 7.29 -16.73
C ALA A 181 -8.03 6.35 -15.73
N ILE A 182 -7.79 6.55 -14.44
CA ILE A 182 -8.31 5.67 -13.35
C ILE A 182 -9.84 5.55 -13.36
N LEU A 183 -10.57 6.59 -13.77
CA LEU A 183 -12.03 6.54 -13.88
C LEU A 183 -12.51 5.54 -14.94
N GLY A 184 -11.67 5.21 -15.93
CA GLY A 184 -11.94 4.13 -16.88
C GLY A 184 -11.92 2.73 -16.26
N ASN A 185 -11.27 2.57 -15.11
CA ASN A 185 -11.07 1.29 -14.42
C ASN A 185 -12.07 1.04 -13.27
N VAL A 186 -13.00 1.96 -13.04
CA VAL A 186 -13.97 1.91 -11.92
C VAL A 186 -14.76 0.61 -11.88
N ALA A 187 -15.14 0.05 -13.03
CA ALA A 187 -15.89 -1.21 -13.07
C ALA A 187 -15.08 -2.38 -12.47
N HIS A 188 -13.78 -2.46 -12.81
CA HIS A 188 -12.91 -3.50 -12.26
C HIS A 188 -12.56 -3.23 -10.80
N LEU A 189 -12.28 -1.98 -10.42
CA LEU A 189 -12.08 -1.61 -9.00
C LEU A 189 -13.27 -2.00 -8.12
N LYS A 190 -14.51 -1.82 -8.59
CA LYS A 190 -15.71 -2.30 -7.90
C LYS A 190 -15.73 -3.82 -7.74
N ALA A 191 -15.42 -4.55 -8.81
CA ALA A 191 -15.37 -6.00 -8.77
C ALA A 191 -14.30 -6.50 -7.77
N LEU A 192 -13.14 -5.86 -7.72
CA LEU A 192 -12.10 -6.16 -6.74
C LEU A 192 -12.55 -5.87 -5.30
N ILE A 193 -13.21 -4.73 -5.06
CA ILE A 193 -13.76 -4.37 -3.74
C ILE A 193 -14.82 -5.39 -3.31
N GLU A 194 -15.67 -5.83 -4.23
CA GLU A 194 -16.67 -6.86 -3.96
C GLU A 194 -16.02 -8.22 -3.65
N ALA A 195 -15.03 -8.62 -4.45
CA ALA A 195 -14.27 -9.86 -4.22
C ALA A 195 -13.50 -9.86 -2.89
N ALA A 196 -12.92 -8.71 -2.51
CA ALA A 196 -12.20 -8.55 -1.25
C ALA A 196 -13.11 -8.57 0.00
N GLY A 197 -14.36 -8.16 -0.15
CA GLY A 197 -15.32 -8.09 0.97
C GLY A 197 -14.79 -7.30 2.15
N ASP A 198 -15.06 -7.77 3.37
CA ASP A 198 -14.57 -7.15 4.61
C ASP A 198 -13.16 -7.61 5.02
N GLY A 199 -12.60 -8.60 4.33
CA GLY A 199 -11.32 -9.22 4.69
C GLY A 199 -10.09 -8.37 4.32
N LEU A 200 -10.20 -7.57 3.26
CA LEU A 200 -9.08 -6.84 2.67
C LEU A 200 -9.57 -5.51 2.09
N ILE A 201 -8.71 -4.50 2.07
CA ILE A 201 -9.00 -3.20 1.49
C ILE A 201 -8.40 -3.12 0.10
N ILE A 202 -9.20 -2.78 -0.89
CA ILE A 202 -8.68 -2.35 -2.19
C ILE A 202 -8.37 -0.86 -2.08
N LEU A 203 -7.11 -0.51 -2.34
CA LEU A 203 -6.56 0.84 -2.29
C LEU A 203 -6.30 1.32 -3.72
N PRO A 204 -7.21 2.06 -4.36
CA PRO A 204 -6.97 2.59 -5.69
C PRO A 204 -5.79 3.56 -5.71
N GLY A 205 -4.89 3.39 -6.70
CA GLY A 205 -3.73 4.23 -6.92
C GLY A 205 -3.43 4.40 -8.41
N GLY A 206 -2.44 5.26 -8.72
CA GLY A 206 -2.07 5.55 -10.11
C GLY A 206 -2.99 6.58 -10.77
N GLY A 207 -2.50 7.82 -10.91
CA GLY A 207 -3.26 8.92 -11.52
C GLY A 207 -4.31 9.57 -10.62
N ILE A 208 -4.35 9.24 -9.32
CA ILE A 208 -5.22 9.91 -8.35
C ILE A 208 -4.54 11.15 -7.80
N THR A 209 -5.28 12.24 -7.79
CA THR A 209 -4.85 13.54 -7.30
C THR A 209 -5.91 14.15 -6.39
N TRP A 210 -5.58 15.18 -5.66
CA TRP A 210 -6.54 15.92 -4.84
C TRP A 210 -7.74 16.46 -5.63
N LYS A 211 -7.63 16.57 -6.97
CA LYS A 211 -8.71 17.08 -7.84
C LYS A 211 -9.75 16.02 -8.21
N ASN A 212 -9.36 14.74 -8.28
CA ASN A 212 -10.25 13.66 -8.72
C ASN A 212 -10.49 12.58 -7.64
N ARG A 213 -9.81 12.65 -6.51
CA ARG A 213 -9.87 11.61 -5.46
C ARG A 213 -11.29 11.34 -4.95
N ASP A 214 -12.08 12.39 -4.73
CA ASP A 214 -13.44 12.23 -4.17
C ASP A 214 -14.38 11.60 -5.22
N GLU A 215 -14.22 11.96 -6.50
CA GLU A 215 -14.94 11.33 -7.60
C GLU A 215 -14.57 9.85 -7.74
N VAL A 216 -13.27 9.51 -7.69
CA VAL A 216 -12.80 8.12 -7.76
C VAL A 216 -13.33 7.32 -6.57
N ALA A 217 -13.24 7.87 -5.34
CA ALA A 217 -13.76 7.21 -4.14
C ALA A 217 -15.25 6.90 -4.26
N ALA A 218 -16.06 7.89 -4.63
CA ALA A 218 -17.49 7.73 -4.80
C ALA A 218 -17.83 6.74 -5.93
N ALA A 219 -17.13 6.84 -7.06
CA ALA A 219 -17.38 5.99 -8.21
C ALA A 219 -16.97 4.52 -7.95
N ALA A 220 -15.85 4.26 -7.29
CA ALA A 220 -15.38 2.91 -6.99
C ALA A 220 -16.01 2.32 -5.72
N GLY A 221 -16.46 3.15 -4.78
CA GLY A 221 -16.86 2.75 -3.43
C GLY A 221 -15.64 2.48 -2.52
N ALA A 222 -14.51 3.13 -2.81
CA ALA A 222 -13.29 2.98 -2.06
C ALA A 222 -13.30 3.82 -0.77
N SER A 223 -12.73 3.29 0.32
CA SER A 223 -12.58 3.98 1.62
C SER A 223 -11.20 4.58 1.82
N GLU A 224 -10.21 4.17 1.04
CA GLU A 224 -8.84 4.63 1.08
C GLU A 224 -8.35 4.89 -0.35
N LEU A 225 -7.48 5.86 -0.54
CA LEU A 225 -6.95 6.25 -1.85
C LEU A 225 -5.46 6.60 -1.73
N HIS A 226 -4.70 6.29 -2.78
CA HIS A 226 -3.24 6.44 -2.82
C HIS A 226 -2.79 7.34 -3.97
N GLY A 227 -1.75 8.15 -3.73
CA GLY A 227 -1.10 8.90 -4.80
C GLY A 227 -0.03 9.89 -4.34
N THR A 228 0.88 10.23 -5.25
CA THR A 228 1.92 11.26 -5.05
C THR A 228 1.37 12.69 -5.05
N LYS A 229 0.12 12.88 -5.46
CA LYS A 229 -0.60 14.16 -5.53
C LYS A 229 -1.99 14.06 -4.89
N ILE A 230 -2.15 13.11 -3.95
CA ILE A 230 -3.46 12.82 -3.34
C ILE A 230 -3.98 13.96 -2.46
N VAL A 231 -3.11 14.80 -1.97
CA VAL A 231 -3.43 16.02 -1.20
C VAL A 231 -2.87 17.25 -1.91
N ASP A 232 -3.49 18.42 -1.66
CA ASP A 232 -3.11 19.68 -2.26
C ASP A 232 -1.97 20.32 -1.46
N LEU A 233 -0.73 20.09 -1.88
CA LEU A 233 0.46 20.64 -1.23
C LEU A 233 0.59 22.17 -1.36
N GLU A 234 -0.09 22.77 -2.34
CA GLU A 234 -0.05 24.23 -2.55
C GLU A 234 -1.02 24.96 -1.60
N SER A 235 -1.98 24.25 -1.03
CA SER A 235 -2.92 24.81 -0.05
C SER A 235 -2.27 25.13 1.31
N ILE A 236 -1.06 24.60 1.55
CA ILE A 236 -0.30 24.80 2.78
C ILE A 236 0.78 25.86 2.54
N ALA A 237 0.62 27.00 3.18
CA ALA A 237 1.53 28.14 3.10
C ALA A 237 2.89 27.85 3.76
#